data_1e1341c46737684bf670ba59e2bb1558
#
_entry.id   1e1341c46737684bf670ba59e2bb1558
#
_cell.length_a   1.000
_cell.length_b   1.000
_cell.length_c   1.000
_cell.angle_alpha   90.00
_cell.angle_beta   90.00
_cell.angle_gamma   90.00
#
_symmetry.space_group_name_H-M   'P 1'
#
loop_
_entity.id
_entity.type
_entity.pdbx_description
1 polymer ?
#
loop_
_entity_poly.entity_id
_entity_poly.type
_entity_poly.pdbx_seq_one_letter_code
_entity_poly.pdbx_strand_id
1 'polypeptide(L)'
;MGDYLNMENTIETLYREAIRQYGRDIARFVAGYERASPTRQELLQEAHLALWQSFAGFAHQCSLRTWVYRVAHNVGVSHVQRSMRRIDVTAVCLDDVEAQIDESADMGMTERRLDLERIMALVHTLAGIDREVMLLYLEDLDAVSIADVTGLSARNVATKVHRIKTLLASLLANGRKSA
;
A
#
# COMPACT_ATOMS: atom_id res chain seq x y z
N MET A 1 -7.15 -17.14 34.12
CA MET A 1 -7.62 -15.74 34.01
C MET A 1 -6.47 -14.77 33.83
N GLY A 2 -5.27 -15.03 34.40
CA GLY A 2 -4.08 -14.18 34.26
C GLY A 2 -3.46 -14.14 32.86
N ASP A 3 -3.50 -15.24 32.11
CA ASP A 3 -2.84 -15.35 30.80
C ASP A 3 -3.52 -14.54 29.71
N TYR A 4 -4.84 -14.40 29.73
CA TYR A 4 -5.60 -13.57 28.78
C TYR A 4 -5.29 -12.07 28.95
N LEU A 5 -5.25 -11.60 30.20
CA LEU A 5 -4.92 -10.18 30.49
C LEU A 5 -3.49 -9.82 30.08
N ASN A 6 -2.56 -10.77 30.22
CA ASN A 6 -1.16 -10.57 29.82
C ASN A 6 -1.02 -10.56 28.28
N MET A 7 -1.76 -11.41 27.58
CA MET A 7 -1.78 -11.47 26.13
C MET A 7 -2.40 -10.20 25.51
N GLU A 8 -3.52 -9.72 26.03
CA GLU A 8 -4.15 -8.47 25.57
C GLU A 8 -3.21 -7.27 25.76
N ASN A 9 -2.53 -7.18 26.90
CA ASN A 9 -1.56 -6.12 27.18
C ASN A 9 -0.35 -6.17 26.24
N THR A 10 0.07 -7.38 25.84
CA THR A 10 1.14 -7.59 24.86
C THR A 10 0.71 -7.13 23.45
N ILE A 11 -0.49 -7.48 23.02
CA ILE A 11 -1.07 -7.08 21.71
C ILE A 11 -1.19 -5.56 21.64
N GLU A 12 -1.75 -4.94 22.68
CA GLU A 12 -1.91 -3.49 22.78
C GLU A 12 -0.56 -2.77 22.70
N THR A 13 0.46 -3.28 23.37
CA THR A 13 1.81 -2.71 23.38
C THR A 13 2.45 -2.80 22.00
N LEU A 14 2.37 -3.95 21.33
CA LEU A 14 2.87 -4.15 19.98
C LEU A 14 2.14 -3.25 18.96
N TYR A 15 0.82 -3.15 19.08
CA TYR A 15 0.03 -2.30 18.21
C TYR A 15 0.41 -0.82 18.37
N ARG A 16 0.48 -0.31 19.60
CA ARG A 16 0.89 1.08 19.87
C ARG A 16 2.28 1.38 19.32
N GLU A 17 3.21 0.45 19.49
CA GLU A 17 4.57 0.60 18.95
C GLU A 17 4.55 0.63 17.42
N ALA A 18 3.81 -0.27 16.77
CA ALA A 18 3.65 -0.32 15.33
C ALA A 18 3.04 0.98 14.78
N ILE A 19 1.99 1.50 15.42
CA ILE A 19 1.35 2.74 14.97
C ILE A 19 2.22 3.95 15.23
N ARG A 20 2.94 3.99 16.35
CA ARG A 20 3.89 5.06 16.63
C ARG A 20 4.99 5.15 15.59
N GLN A 21 5.52 4.01 15.14
CA GLN A 21 6.61 3.94 14.16
C GLN A 21 6.13 4.06 12.72
N TYR A 22 5.03 3.39 12.35
CA TYR A 22 4.62 3.18 10.95
C TYR A 22 3.23 3.72 10.59
N GLY A 23 2.51 4.35 11.52
CA GLY A 23 1.12 4.76 11.27
C GLY A 23 0.95 5.70 10.07
N ARG A 24 1.86 6.67 9.89
CA ARG A 24 1.85 7.57 8.73
C ARG A 24 2.21 6.83 7.42
N ASP A 25 3.13 5.89 7.51
CA ASP A 25 3.59 5.11 6.37
C ASP A 25 2.51 4.13 5.91
N ILE A 26 1.78 3.50 6.85
CA ILE A 26 0.62 2.66 6.55
C ILE A 26 -0.44 3.46 5.80
N ALA A 27 -0.75 4.69 6.23
CA ALA A 27 -1.74 5.53 5.56
C ALA A 27 -1.31 5.87 4.11
N ARG A 28 -0.03 6.17 3.89
CA ARG A 28 0.54 6.40 2.56
C ARG A 28 0.52 5.12 1.71
N PHE A 29 0.90 3.98 2.29
CA PHE A 29 0.90 2.68 1.63
C PHE A 29 -0.49 2.26 1.18
N VAL A 30 -1.50 2.40 2.03
CA VAL A 30 -2.91 2.11 1.72
C VAL A 30 -3.43 3.00 0.59
N ALA A 31 -2.99 4.27 0.51
CA ALA A 31 -3.34 5.16 -0.60
C ALA A 31 -2.84 4.65 -1.98
N GLY A 32 -1.87 3.74 -2.01
CA GLY A 32 -1.44 3.05 -3.22
C GLY A 32 -2.43 2.01 -3.74
N TYR A 33 -3.37 1.56 -2.93
CA TYR A 33 -4.41 0.60 -3.31
C TYR A 33 -5.75 1.27 -3.64
N GLU A 34 -6.05 2.41 -3.02
CA GLU A 34 -7.35 3.10 -3.18
C GLU A 34 -7.16 4.61 -3.30
N ARG A 35 -7.70 5.20 -4.37
CA ARG A 35 -7.62 6.64 -4.65
C ARG A 35 -8.77 7.42 -4.02
N ALA A 36 -9.98 6.86 -4.04
CA ALA A 36 -11.16 7.54 -3.53
C ALA A 36 -11.08 7.74 -2.01
N SER A 37 -11.19 8.99 -1.57
CA SER A 37 -10.94 9.37 -0.17
C SER A 37 -11.82 8.62 0.84
N PRO A 38 -13.15 8.46 0.67
CA PRO A 38 -13.97 7.73 1.63
C PRO A 38 -13.54 6.27 1.76
N THR A 39 -13.43 5.56 0.63
CA THR A 39 -13.07 4.14 0.59
C THR A 39 -11.65 3.90 1.10
N ARG A 40 -10.73 4.85 0.87
CA ARG A 40 -9.37 4.79 1.41
C ARG A 40 -9.35 4.88 2.93
N GLN A 41 -10.21 5.70 3.53
CA GLN A 41 -10.34 5.78 5.00
C GLN A 41 -10.87 4.48 5.58
N GLU A 42 -11.86 3.86 4.95
CA GLU A 42 -12.36 2.54 5.33
C GLU A 42 -11.27 1.48 5.23
N LEU A 43 -10.52 1.47 4.13
CA LEU A 43 -9.40 0.54 3.94
C LEU A 43 -8.30 0.72 4.98
N LEU A 44 -8.02 1.97 5.38
CA LEU A 44 -7.07 2.26 6.45
C LEU A 44 -7.56 1.71 7.80
N GLN A 45 -8.85 1.85 8.11
CA GLN A 45 -9.45 1.28 9.32
C GLN A 45 -9.40 -0.25 9.30
N GLU A 46 -9.70 -0.89 8.15
CA GLU A 46 -9.54 -2.33 7.97
C GLU A 46 -8.09 -2.77 8.23
N ALA A 47 -7.11 -2.03 7.71
CA ALA A 47 -5.70 -2.34 7.93
C ALA A 47 -5.29 -2.22 9.40
N HIS A 48 -5.76 -1.20 10.11
CA HIS A 48 -5.53 -1.03 11.56
C HIS A 48 -6.14 -2.18 12.37
N LEU A 49 -7.39 -2.56 12.06
CA LEU A 49 -8.08 -3.67 12.73
C LEU A 49 -7.37 -5.00 12.48
N ALA A 50 -7.02 -5.28 11.22
CA ALA A 50 -6.30 -6.49 10.85
C ALA A 50 -4.92 -6.55 11.52
N LEU A 51 -4.21 -5.42 11.61
CA LEU A 51 -2.92 -5.34 12.29
C LEU A 51 -3.05 -5.66 13.78
N TRP A 52 -4.01 -5.05 14.47
CA TRP A 52 -4.26 -5.31 15.88
C TRP A 52 -4.57 -6.80 16.12
N GLN A 53 -5.46 -7.39 15.33
CA GLN A 53 -5.82 -8.80 15.43
C GLN A 53 -4.64 -9.74 15.13
N SER A 54 -3.77 -9.35 14.18
CA SER A 54 -2.64 -10.18 13.74
C SER A 54 -1.57 -10.36 14.81
N PHE A 55 -1.45 -9.44 15.77
CA PHE A 55 -0.43 -9.51 16.81
C PHE A 55 -0.63 -10.68 17.78
N ALA A 56 -1.82 -11.26 17.87
CA ALA A 56 -2.04 -12.50 18.60
C ALA A 56 -1.20 -13.66 18.05
N GLY A 57 -0.85 -13.64 16.76
CA GLY A 57 -0.02 -14.65 16.09
C GLY A 57 1.41 -14.20 15.78
N PHE A 58 1.82 -13.02 16.21
CA PHE A 58 3.16 -12.50 15.93
C PHE A 58 4.21 -13.18 16.81
N ALA A 59 4.89 -14.18 16.25
CA ALA A 59 5.93 -14.96 16.93
C ALA A 59 7.36 -14.44 16.69
N HIS A 60 7.54 -13.16 16.33
CA HIS A 60 8.85 -12.54 16.05
C HIS A 60 9.68 -13.26 14.98
N GLN A 61 9.05 -13.95 14.02
CA GLN A 61 9.71 -14.65 12.93
C GLN A 61 10.26 -13.70 11.85
N CYS A 62 9.83 -12.44 11.86
CA CYS A 62 10.33 -11.37 11.00
C CYS A 62 10.35 -10.06 11.80
N SER A 63 10.89 -8.99 11.21
CA SER A 63 10.86 -7.66 11.85
C SER A 63 9.41 -7.17 12.02
N LEU A 64 9.19 -6.32 13.04
CA LEU A 64 7.89 -5.65 13.23
C LEU A 64 7.47 -4.91 11.95
N ARG A 65 8.41 -4.26 11.28
CA ARG A 65 8.19 -3.57 10.01
C ARG A 65 7.66 -4.52 8.94
N THR A 66 8.35 -5.63 8.69
CA THR A 66 7.93 -6.64 7.69
C THR A 66 6.53 -7.17 8.00
N TRP A 67 6.23 -7.42 9.29
CA TRP A 67 4.91 -7.86 9.73
C TRP A 67 3.82 -6.85 9.42
N VAL A 68 4.03 -5.59 9.78
CA VAL A 68 3.09 -4.48 9.52
C VAL A 68 2.77 -4.36 8.03
N TYR A 69 3.79 -4.34 7.17
CA TYR A 69 3.57 -4.24 5.73
C TYR A 69 2.95 -5.50 5.12
N ARG A 70 3.24 -6.68 5.65
CA ARG A 70 2.57 -7.93 5.23
C ARG A 70 1.08 -7.87 5.50
N VAL A 71 0.68 -7.41 6.68
CA VAL A 71 -0.74 -7.29 7.03
C VAL A 71 -1.42 -6.22 6.18
N ALA A 72 -0.84 -5.02 6.07
CA ALA A 72 -1.38 -3.93 5.27
C ALA A 72 -1.49 -4.32 3.77
N HIS A 73 -0.50 -5.02 3.23
CA HIS A 73 -0.49 -5.55 1.87
C HIS A 73 -1.65 -6.53 1.64
N ASN A 74 -1.82 -7.51 2.53
CA ASN A 74 -2.89 -8.51 2.41
C ASN A 74 -4.28 -7.85 2.42
N VAL A 75 -4.47 -6.83 3.25
CA VAL A 75 -5.72 -6.04 3.28
C VAL A 75 -5.91 -5.28 1.97
N GLY A 76 -4.87 -4.62 1.47
CA GLY A 76 -4.90 -3.88 0.19
C GLY A 76 -5.21 -4.78 -1.01
N VAL A 77 -4.54 -5.93 -1.12
CA VAL A 77 -4.79 -6.92 -2.19
C VAL A 77 -6.22 -7.46 -2.12
N SER A 78 -6.69 -7.80 -0.91
CA SER A 78 -8.07 -8.28 -0.71
C SER A 78 -9.11 -7.22 -1.10
N HIS A 79 -8.84 -5.95 -0.83
CA HIS A 79 -9.68 -4.82 -1.24
C HIS A 79 -9.77 -4.72 -2.77
N VAL A 80 -8.63 -4.73 -3.47
CA VAL A 80 -8.60 -4.68 -4.94
C VAL A 80 -9.36 -5.86 -5.55
N GLN A 81 -9.16 -7.06 -5.03
CA GLN A 81 -9.87 -8.26 -5.51
C GLN A 81 -11.38 -8.17 -5.29
N ARG A 82 -11.82 -7.63 -4.13
CA ARG A 82 -13.25 -7.40 -3.86
C ARG A 82 -13.84 -6.36 -4.82
N SER A 83 -13.11 -5.28 -5.10
CA SER A 83 -13.55 -4.23 -6.02
C SER A 83 -13.68 -4.76 -7.45
N MET A 84 -12.73 -5.56 -7.95
CA MET A 84 -12.81 -6.19 -9.26
C MET A 84 -14.02 -7.11 -9.40
N ARG A 85 -14.32 -7.94 -8.39
CA ARG A 85 -15.50 -8.81 -8.40
C ARG A 85 -16.81 -8.03 -8.41
N ARG A 86 -16.87 -6.86 -7.75
CA ARG A 86 -18.05 -5.97 -7.79
C ARG A 86 -18.25 -5.39 -9.18
N ILE A 87 -17.19 -5.01 -9.87
CA ILE A 87 -17.24 -4.50 -11.24
C ILE A 87 -17.76 -5.60 -12.18
N ASP A 88 -17.26 -6.83 -12.08
CA ASP A 88 -17.72 -7.96 -12.90
C ASP A 88 -19.19 -8.28 -12.68
N VAL A 89 -19.72 -8.10 -11.47
CA VAL A 89 -21.14 -8.32 -11.16
C VAL A 89 -22.01 -7.13 -11.59
N THR A 90 -21.44 -5.91 -11.62
CA THR A 90 -22.13 -4.67 -11.99
C THR A 90 -21.95 -4.34 -13.48
N ALA A 91 -21.09 -5.02 -14.20
CA ALA A 91 -20.78 -4.78 -15.63
C ALA A 91 -21.94 -5.05 -16.60
N VAL A 92 -23.16 -5.24 -16.10
CA VAL A 92 -24.40 -5.19 -16.92
C VAL A 92 -24.91 -3.75 -17.10
N CYS A 93 -24.40 -2.77 -16.39
CA CYS A 93 -24.72 -1.34 -16.58
C CYS A 93 -23.59 -0.49 -16.01
N LEU A 94 -22.85 0.15 -16.88
CA LEU A 94 -22.41 1.54 -16.83
C LEU A 94 -21.07 1.72 -17.56
N ASP A 95 -21.15 2.24 -18.75
CA ASP A 95 -20.20 3.20 -19.32
C ASP A 95 -20.04 4.35 -18.33
N ASP A 96 -18.83 4.94 -18.28
CA ASP A 96 -18.46 6.11 -17.50
C ASP A 96 -17.98 5.88 -16.06
N VAL A 97 -16.74 5.42 -15.92
CA VAL A 97 -15.88 5.84 -14.82
C VAL A 97 -14.86 6.83 -15.36
N GLU A 98 -15.30 8.08 -15.52
CA GLU A 98 -14.38 9.21 -15.59
C GLU A 98 -13.54 9.20 -14.32
N ALA A 99 -12.22 9.12 -14.48
CA ALA A 99 -11.26 9.34 -13.42
C ALA A 99 -11.42 10.79 -12.94
N GLN A 100 -12.20 11.00 -11.89
CA GLN A 100 -12.22 12.29 -11.20
C GLN A 100 -10.84 12.55 -10.61
N ILE A 101 -10.08 13.39 -11.29
CA ILE A 101 -8.93 14.07 -10.73
C ILE A 101 -9.52 15.01 -9.70
N ASP A 102 -9.24 14.74 -8.42
CA ASP A 102 -9.64 15.61 -7.32
C ASP A 102 -8.79 16.89 -7.41
N GLU A 103 -9.35 17.95 -8.02
CA GLU A 103 -8.73 19.26 -8.21
C GLU A 103 -8.75 20.13 -6.94
N SER A 104 -8.85 19.54 -5.76
CA SER A 104 -8.64 20.31 -4.52
C SER A 104 -7.14 20.48 -4.21
N ALA A 105 -6.40 21.03 -5.13
CA ALA A 105 -5.02 21.44 -4.92
C ALA A 105 -4.98 22.85 -4.32
N ASP A 106 -4.80 22.91 -3.02
CA ASP A 106 -4.44 24.13 -2.29
C ASP A 106 -3.16 24.75 -2.88
N MET A 107 -3.21 26.06 -3.23
CA MET A 107 -2.13 26.83 -3.87
C MET A 107 -0.95 27.07 -2.92
N GLY A 108 -0.22 26.03 -2.58
CA GLY A 108 0.95 26.06 -1.71
C GLY A 108 1.79 24.78 -1.75
N MET A 109 1.54 23.93 -2.73
CA MET A 109 2.25 22.66 -2.85
C MET A 109 3.71 22.84 -3.24
N THR A 110 4.62 22.38 -2.38
CA THR A 110 6.04 22.26 -2.69
C THR A 110 6.24 21.32 -3.87
N GLU A 111 7.16 21.65 -4.79
CA GLU A 111 7.54 20.86 -5.99
C GLU A 111 7.70 19.34 -5.69
N ARG A 112 8.23 19.01 -4.50
CA ARG A 112 8.34 17.63 -4.01
C ARG A 112 7.00 16.89 -3.84
N ARG A 113 5.94 17.61 -3.49
CA ARG A 113 4.60 16.99 -3.31
C ARG A 113 3.99 16.68 -4.67
N LEU A 114 4.15 17.58 -5.63
CA LEU A 114 3.72 17.34 -7.02
C LEU A 114 4.47 16.16 -7.65
N ASP A 115 5.77 16.03 -7.39
CA ASP A 115 6.54 14.89 -7.88
C ASP A 115 6.08 13.57 -7.24
N LEU A 116 5.77 13.56 -5.94
CA LEU A 116 5.23 12.38 -5.25
C LEU A 116 3.86 11.99 -5.81
N GLU A 117 2.97 12.93 -6.03
CA GLU A 117 1.65 12.68 -6.62
C GLU A 117 1.74 12.12 -8.04
N ARG A 118 2.67 12.64 -8.85
CA ARG A 118 2.96 12.09 -10.19
C ARG A 118 3.49 10.65 -10.11
N ILE A 119 4.42 10.38 -9.20
CA ILE A 119 4.93 9.03 -8.98
C ILE A 119 3.81 8.09 -8.56
N MET A 120 2.98 8.48 -7.61
CA MET A 120 1.84 7.67 -7.16
C MET A 120 0.81 7.46 -8.28
N ALA A 121 0.53 8.47 -9.09
CA ALA A 121 -0.33 8.32 -10.27
C ALA A 121 0.22 7.28 -11.25
N LEU A 122 1.53 7.30 -11.52
CA LEU A 122 2.19 6.29 -12.36
C LEU A 122 2.18 4.90 -11.73
N VAL A 123 2.40 4.80 -10.41
CA VAL A 123 2.32 3.52 -9.69
C VAL A 123 0.91 2.91 -9.82
N HIS A 124 -0.13 3.73 -9.79
CA HIS A 124 -1.50 3.25 -10.01
C HIS A 124 -1.75 2.69 -11.42
N THR A 125 -0.96 3.08 -12.43
CA THR A 125 -1.06 2.48 -13.78
C THR A 125 -0.42 1.10 -13.88
N LEU A 126 0.42 0.73 -12.91
CA LEU A 126 1.06 -0.59 -12.89
C LEU A 126 0.02 -1.68 -12.59
N ALA A 127 0.17 -2.83 -13.27
CA ALA A 127 -0.71 -3.98 -13.06
C ALA A 127 -0.31 -4.79 -11.83
N GLY A 128 -1.30 -5.24 -11.05
CA GLY A 128 -1.21 -6.27 -10.01
C GLY A 128 0.09 -6.28 -9.21
N ILE A 129 0.82 -7.37 -9.31
CA ILE A 129 2.04 -7.63 -8.54
C ILE A 129 3.17 -6.60 -8.76
N ASP A 130 3.24 -5.95 -9.91
CA ASP A 130 4.24 -4.90 -10.17
C ASP A 130 3.95 -3.65 -9.33
N ARG A 131 2.67 -3.31 -9.17
CA ARG A 131 2.22 -2.24 -8.26
C ARG A 131 2.58 -2.58 -6.81
N GLU A 132 2.25 -3.79 -6.37
CA GLU A 132 2.50 -4.27 -5.01
C GLU A 132 3.99 -4.20 -4.65
N VAL A 133 4.86 -4.72 -5.52
CA VAL A 133 6.32 -4.66 -5.36
C VAL A 133 6.81 -3.21 -5.29
N MET A 134 6.28 -2.32 -6.15
CA MET A 134 6.72 -0.94 -6.18
C MET A 134 6.27 -0.16 -4.95
N LEU A 135 5.05 -0.38 -4.45
CA LEU A 135 4.57 0.22 -3.21
C LEU A 135 5.45 -0.15 -2.02
N LEU A 136 5.80 -1.44 -1.87
CA LEU A 136 6.69 -1.91 -0.80
C LEU A 136 8.11 -1.34 -0.95
N TYR A 137 8.61 -1.24 -2.19
CA TYR A 137 9.89 -0.61 -2.46
C TYR A 137 9.93 0.89 -2.10
N LEU A 138 8.85 1.63 -2.38
CA LEU A 138 8.73 3.05 -2.01
C LEU A 138 8.66 3.27 -0.49
N GLU A 139 8.32 2.24 0.25
CA GLU A 139 8.36 2.21 1.71
C GLU A 139 9.73 1.70 2.23
N ASP A 140 10.79 1.74 1.42
CA ASP A 140 12.16 1.34 1.75
C ASP A 140 12.31 -0.10 2.28
N LEU A 141 11.46 -1.04 1.84
CA LEU A 141 11.67 -2.45 2.11
C LEU A 141 12.75 -2.98 1.14
N ASP A 142 13.64 -3.83 1.65
CA ASP A 142 14.62 -4.53 0.83
C ASP A 142 13.97 -5.71 0.07
N ALA A 143 14.72 -6.24 -0.91
CA ALA A 143 14.19 -7.31 -1.77
C ALA A 143 13.82 -8.59 -1.01
N VAL A 144 14.47 -8.86 0.13
CA VAL A 144 14.17 -10.03 0.97
C VAL A 144 12.86 -9.80 1.71
N SER A 145 12.69 -8.65 2.35
CA SER A 145 11.44 -8.28 3.04
C SER A 145 10.25 -8.21 2.08
N ILE A 146 10.45 -7.66 0.86
CA ILE A 146 9.40 -7.65 -0.18
C ILE A 146 9.04 -9.08 -0.62
N ALA A 147 10.04 -9.96 -0.76
CA ALA A 147 9.82 -11.38 -1.07
C ALA A 147 8.98 -12.07 0.02
N ASP A 148 9.30 -11.81 1.29
CA ASP A 148 8.56 -12.30 2.45
C ASP A 148 7.09 -11.82 2.49
N VAL A 149 6.83 -10.60 2.02
CA VAL A 149 5.48 -10.03 1.96
C VAL A 149 4.68 -10.58 0.79
N THR A 150 5.29 -10.63 -0.41
CA THR A 150 4.59 -10.91 -1.68
C THR A 150 4.59 -12.38 -2.08
N GLY A 151 5.42 -13.20 -1.44
CA GLY A 151 5.63 -14.61 -1.83
C GLY A 151 6.50 -14.79 -3.09
N LEU A 152 7.10 -13.72 -3.62
CA LEU A 152 8.05 -13.80 -4.73
C LEU A 152 9.45 -14.21 -4.23
N SER A 153 10.34 -14.61 -5.13
CA SER A 153 11.76 -14.72 -4.78
C SER A 153 12.43 -13.32 -4.76
N ALA A 154 13.42 -13.12 -3.88
CA ALA A 154 14.14 -11.85 -3.78
C ALA A 154 14.80 -11.45 -5.13
N ARG A 155 15.26 -12.42 -5.93
CA ARG A 155 15.78 -12.18 -7.28
C ARG A 155 14.70 -11.64 -8.22
N ASN A 156 13.49 -12.19 -8.17
CA ASN A 156 12.36 -11.72 -8.98
C ASN A 156 11.96 -10.31 -8.57
N VAL A 157 11.91 -10.03 -7.26
CA VAL A 157 11.66 -8.67 -6.74
C VAL A 157 12.69 -7.68 -7.27
N ALA A 158 13.99 -7.96 -7.16
CA ALA A 158 15.04 -7.08 -7.65
C ALA A 158 14.92 -6.79 -9.15
N THR A 159 14.62 -7.82 -9.95
CA THR A 159 14.40 -7.67 -11.40
C THR A 159 13.19 -6.80 -11.70
N LYS A 160 12.06 -7.02 -10.99
CA LYS A 160 10.85 -6.22 -11.15
C LYS A 160 11.08 -4.76 -10.77
N VAL A 161 11.69 -4.50 -9.62
CA VAL A 161 12.02 -3.13 -9.16
C VAL A 161 12.89 -2.42 -10.20
N HIS A 162 13.93 -3.05 -10.72
CA HIS A 162 14.79 -2.45 -11.75
C HIS A 162 13.98 -2.09 -13.01
N ARG A 163 13.19 -3.03 -13.53
CA ARG A 163 12.37 -2.81 -14.72
C ARG A 163 11.34 -1.69 -14.52
N ILE A 164 10.66 -1.67 -13.38
CA ILE A 164 9.64 -0.66 -13.07
C ILE A 164 10.29 0.72 -12.91
N LYS A 165 11.42 0.83 -12.24
CA LYS A 165 12.18 2.09 -12.11
C LYS A 165 12.56 2.67 -13.47
N THR A 166 13.04 1.83 -14.39
CA THR A 166 13.38 2.26 -15.75
C THR A 166 12.14 2.76 -16.50
N LEU A 167 11.02 2.06 -16.37
CA LEU A 167 9.74 2.46 -16.98
C LEU A 167 9.26 3.81 -16.41
N LEU A 168 9.22 3.96 -15.09
CA LEU A 168 8.78 5.19 -14.44
C LEU A 168 9.67 6.37 -14.79
N ALA A 169 11.00 6.16 -14.84
CA ALA A 169 11.94 7.21 -15.25
C ALA A 169 11.69 7.68 -16.69
N SER A 170 11.40 6.76 -17.61
CA SER A 170 11.07 7.11 -19.00
C SER A 170 9.76 7.89 -19.12
N LEU A 171 8.74 7.52 -18.35
CA LEU A 171 7.44 8.22 -18.33
C LEU A 171 7.56 9.63 -17.75
N LEU A 172 8.31 9.79 -16.66
CA LEU A 172 8.58 11.11 -16.07
C LEU A 172 9.37 12.03 -17.00
N ALA A 173 10.36 11.48 -17.73
CA ALA A 173 11.14 12.25 -18.71
C ALA A 173 10.28 12.71 -19.89
N ASN A 174 9.35 11.89 -20.37
CA ASN A 174 8.44 12.23 -21.46
C ASN A 174 7.37 13.24 -21.03
N GLY A 175 6.85 13.15 -19.81
CA GLY A 175 5.88 14.10 -19.27
C GLY A 175 6.45 15.51 -19.08
N ARG A 176 7.76 15.65 -18.82
CA ARG A 176 8.44 16.98 -18.76
C ARG A 176 8.67 17.63 -20.13
N LYS A 177 8.63 16.87 -21.23
CA LYS A 177 8.80 17.41 -22.60
C LYS A 177 7.49 17.89 -23.20
N SER A 178 6.36 17.54 -22.62
CA SER A 178 5.00 17.85 -23.14
C SER A 178 4.32 18.98 -22.35
N ALA A 179 4.95 19.52 -21.32
CA ALA A 179 4.52 20.67 -20.54
C ALA A 179 5.42 21.88 -20.81
#